data_014f0073598212da4e1edbc7da913610
#
_entry.id   014f0073598212da4e1edbc7da913610
#
_cell.length_a   1.000
_cell.length_b   1.000
_cell.length_c   1.000
_cell.angle_alpha   90.00
_cell.angle_beta   90.00
_cell.angle_gamma   90.00
#
_symmetry.space_group_name_H-M   'P 1'
#
loop_
_entity.id
_entity.type
_entity.pdbx_description
1 polymer ?
#
loop_
_entity_poly.entity_id
_entity_poly.type
_entity_poly.pdbx_seq_one_letter_code
_entity_poly.pdbx_strand_id
1 'polypeptide(L)'
;MENITSYFTTILCVFICLSSVFIFTQLARVFINKKKINQKIKSRNGFRYDRDFIEARREEIHIKDNNNNKNKSNNKKLKEEKVFKYDNGDLYKGEFVDGKKNGFGIYIFSSKEKYEGLWKDDKMHGIGKYTYRDGSIYTGEFKYGLKNGLGKLTYPNNDIYKGYFLDNK
;
A
#
# COMPACT_ATOMS: atom_id res chain seq x y z
N MET A 1 -63.31 -3.72 -6.57
CA MET A 1 -62.13 -2.93 -6.10
C MET A 1 -61.04 -3.79 -5.45
N GLU A 2 -61.32 -5.02 -5.03
CA GLU A 2 -60.32 -5.88 -4.35
C GLU A 2 -59.22 -6.48 -5.27
N ASN A 3 -59.49 -6.61 -6.58
CA ASN A 3 -58.52 -7.22 -7.49
C ASN A 3 -57.31 -6.31 -7.85
N ILE A 4 -57.44 -4.99 -7.76
CA ILE A 4 -56.38 -4.05 -8.16
C ILE A 4 -55.32 -3.97 -7.08
N THR A 5 -55.70 -3.96 -5.83
CA THR A 5 -54.74 -3.92 -4.68
C THR A 5 -53.93 -5.22 -4.59
N SER A 6 -54.51 -6.36 -4.90
CA SER A 6 -53.81 -7.66 -4.95
C SER A 6 -52.75 -7.69 -6.06
N TYR A 7 -53.03 -7.13 -7.23
CA TYR A 7 -52.05 -7.02 -8.32
C TYR A 7 -50.87 -6.10 -7.97
N PHE A 8 -51.13 -4.96 -7.31
CA PHE A 8 -50.06 -4.03 -6.89
C PHE A 8 -49.16 -4.65 -5.81
N THR A 9 -49.70 -5.39 -4.87
CA THR A 9 -48.89 -6.07 -3.84
C THR A 9 -48.04 -7.20 -4.43
N THR A 10 -48.51 -7.97 -5.38
CA THR A 10 -47.74 -9.02 -6.04
C THR A 10 -46.60 -8.42 -6.91
N ILE A 11 -46.88 -7.37 -7.66
CA ILE A 11 -45.84 -6.66 -8.45
C ILE A 11 -44.76 -6.06 -7.52
N LEU A 12 -45.16 -5.45 -6.43
CA LEU A 12 -44.20 -4.86 -5.45
C LEU A 12 -43.32 -5.95 -4.80
N CYS A 13 -43.92 -7.10 -4.43
CA CYS A 13 -43.16 -8.25 -3.92
C CYS A 13 -42.13 -8.77 -4.92
N VAL A 14 -42.52 -8.87 -6.21
CA VAL A 14 -41.60 -9.34 -7.27
C VAL A 14 -40.41 -8.32 -7.43
N PHE A 15 -40.68 -7.02 -7.40
CA PHE A 15 -39.60 -6.00 -7.49
C PHE A 15 -38.67 -6.06 -6.28
N ILE A 16 -39.18 -6.23 -5.07
CA ILE A 16 -38.37 -6.38 -3.87
C ILE A 16 -37.51 -7.66 -3.93
N CYS A 17 -38.08 -8.77 -4.38
CA CYS A 17 -37.34 -10.03 -4.57
C CYS A 17 -36.23 -9.89 -5.62
N LEU A 18 -36.53 -9.28 -6.77
CA LEU A 18 -35.54 -9.07 -7.83
C LEU A 18 -34.39 -8.13 -7.37
N SER A 19 -34.71 -7.08 -6.64
CA SER A 19 -33.67 -6.17 -6.09
C SER A 19 -32.81 -6.86 -5.03
N SER A 20 -33.38 -7.69 -4.17
CA SER A 20 -32.63 -8.45 -3.17
C SER A 20 -31.71 -9.48 -3.81
N VAL A 21 -32.19 -10.20 -4.84
CA VAL A 21 -31.36 -11.15 -5.61
C VAL A 21 -30.21 -10.41 -6.32
N PHE A 22 -30.48 -9.25 -6.89
CA PHE A 22 -29.42 -8.43 -7.53
C PHE A 22 -28.37 -7.97 -6.54
N ILE A 23 -28.77 -7.46 -5.36
CA ILE A 23 -27.83 -7.06 -4.30
C ILE A 23 -27.02 -8.27 -3.82
N PHE A 24 -27.67 -9.43 -3.62
CA PHE A 24 -26.99 -10.65 -3.19
C PHE A 24 -25.96 -11.15 -4.22
N THR A 25 -26.30 -11.06 -5.52
CA THR A 25 -25.35 -11.43 -6.58
C THR A 25 -24.17 -10.48 -6.67
N GLN A 26 -24.33 -9.18 -6.42
CA GLN A 26 -23.24 -8.20 -6.37
C GLN A 26 -22.34 -8.45 -5.16
N LEU A 27 -22.91 -8.69 -3.98
CA LEU A 27 -22.15 -9.03 -2.78
C LEU A 27 -21.39 -10.35 -2.95
N ALA A 28 -21.99 -11.36 -3.54
CA ALA A 28 -21.34 -12.64 -3.86
C ALA A 28 -20.17 -12.45 -4.83
N ARG A 29 -20.32 -11.60 -5.87
CA ARG A 29 -19.23 -11.27 -6.81
C ARG A 29 -18.07 -10.57 -6.09
N VAL A 30 -18.35 -9.62 -5.20
CA VAL A 30 -17.31 -8.95 -4.40
C VAL A 30 -16.61 -9.96 -3.49
N PHE A 31 -17.37 -10.86 -2.85
CA PHE A 31 -16.81 -11.89 -1.97
C PHE A 31 -15.96 -12.92 -2.72
N ILE A 32 -16.41 -13.37 -3.89
CA ILE A 32 -15.68 -14.28 -4.77
C ILE A 32 -14.41 -13.63 -5.29
N ASN A 33 -14.45 -12.34 -5.69
CA ASN A 33 -13.27 -11.60 -6.11
C ASN A 33 -12.28 -11.43 -4.96
N LYS A 34 -12.75 -11.10 -3.76
CA LYS A 34 -11.91 -11.02 -2.56
C LYS A 34 -11.26 -12.38 -2.23
N LYS A 35 -12.00 -13.47 -2.38
CA LYS A 35 -11.50 -14.85 -2.17
C LYS A 35 -10.49 -15.27 -3.25
N LYS A 36 -10.73 -14.91 -4.53
CA LYS A 36 -9.81 -15.14 -5.66
C LYS A 36 -8.53 -14.32 -5.49
N ILE A 37 -8.62 -13.07 -5.05
CA ILE A 37 -7.47 -12.22 -4.74
C ILE A 37 -6.66 -12.83 -3.60
N ASN A 38 -7.31 -13.24 -2.51
CA ASN A 38 -6.65 -13.90 -1.38
C ASN A 38 -6.05 -15.27 -1.74
N GLN A 39 -6.69 -16.05 -2.63
CA GLN A 39 -6.09 -17.29 -3.14
C GLN A 39 -4.93 -17.02 -4.09
N LYS A 40 -5.01 -15.99 -4.93
CA LYS A 40 -3.90 -15.59 -5.81
C LYS A 40 -2.70 -15.05 -5.01
N ILE A 41 -2.96 -14.44 -3.85
CA ILE A 41 -1.94 -14.05 -2.86
C ILE A 41 -1.36 -15.30 -2.16
N LYS A 42 -2.19 -16.31 -1.85
CA LYS A 42 -1.75 -17.55 -1.20
C LYS A 42 -1.05 -18.56 -2.13
N SER A 43 -1.43 -18.64 -3.40
CA SER A 43 -0.88 -19.58 -4.38
C SER A 43 0.41 -19.12 -5.05
N ARG A 44 0.79 -17.85 -4.94
CA ARG A 44 2.11 -17.36 -5.29
C ARG A 44 3.00 -17.47 -4.05
N ASN A 45 3.45 -18.68 -3.79
CA ASN A 45 4.48 -19.07 -2.83
C ASN A 45 5.24 -17.91 -2.17
N GLY A 46 4.89 -17.65 -0.90
CA GLY A 46 5.66 -16.78 -0.02
C GLY A 46 5.62 -15.32 -0.48
N PHE A 47 5.15 -14.46 0.41
CA PHE A 47 5.21 -13.01 0.22
C PHE A 47 6.50 -12.63 -0.52
N ARG A 48 6.40 -12.36 -1.83
CA ARG A 48 7.46 -11.70 -2.56
C ARG A 48 7.40 -10.23 -2.18
N TYR A 49 8.06 -9.87 -1.09
CA TYR A 49 8.45 -8.49 -0.81
C TYR A 49 9.65 -8.16 -1.70
N ASP A 50 9.46 -8.35 -3.01
CA ASP A 50 10.45 -8.03 -4.02
C ASP A 50 10.17 -6.63 -4.57
N ARG A 51 11.07 -6.15 -5.43
CA ARG A 51 10.94 -4.87 -6.15
C ARG A 51 9.53 -4.70 -6.74
N ASP A 52 8.95 -5.75 -7.31
CA ASP A 52 7.62 -5.77 -7.92
C ASP A 52 6.49 -5.42 -6.93
N PHE A 53 6.62 -5.80 -5.65
CA PHE A 53 5.65 -5.45 -4.61
C PHE A 53 5.75 -3.96 -4.23
N ILE A 54 6.97 -3.43 -4.16
CA ILE A 54 7.20 -2.00 -3.89
C ILE A 54 6.70 -1.17 -5.08
N GLU A 55 6.95 -1.60 -6.31
CA GLU A 55 6.49 -0.94 -7.53
C GLU A 55 4.97 -0.99 -7.67
N ALA A 56 4.33 -2.14 -7.43
CA ALA A 56 2.87 -2.26 -7.45
C ALA A 56 2.20 -1.37 -6.39
N ARG A 57 2.79 -1.24 -5.21
CA ARG A 57 2.29 -0.32 -4.17
C ARG A 57 2.56 1.13 -4.50
N ARG A 58 3.66 1.44 -5.18
CA ARG A 58 3.94 2.78 -5.72
C ARG A 58 2.85 3.19 -6.71
N GLU A 59 2.49 2.30 -7.64
CA GLU A 59 1.41 2.53 -8.61
C GLU A 59 0.04 2.70 -7.92
N GLU A 60 -0.32 1.86 -6.95
CA GLU A 60 -1.57 2.01 -6.18
C GLU A 60 -1.67 3.36 -5.46
N ILE A 61 -0.56 3.86 -4.92
CA ILE A 61 -0.51 5.15 -4.23
C ILE A 61 -0.66 6.29 -5.24
N HIS A 62 0.02 6.22 -6.39
CA HIS A 62 -0.13 7.20 -7.46
C HIS A 62 -1.56 7.23 -8.01
N ILE A 63 -2.22 6.08 -8.15
CA ILE A 63 -3.61 5.99 -8.61
C ILE A 63 -4.56 6.62 -7.57
N LYS A 64 -4.35 6.35 -6.28
CA LYS A 64 -5.15 6.93 -5.19
C LYS A 64 -4.97 8.45 -5.09
N ASP A 65 -3.75 8.93 -5.20
CA ASP A 65 -3.44 10.36 -5.20
C ASP A 65 -4.08 11.06 -6.41
N ASN A 66 -4.05 10.46 -7.60
CA ASN A 66 -4.67 11.00 -8.79
C ASN A 66 -6.21 11.00 -8.73
N ASN A 67 -6.83 9.99 -8.13
CA ASN A 67 -8.29 9.93 -7.95
C ASN A 67 -8.78 10.91 -6.88
N ASN A 68 -8.02 11.12 -5.81
CA ASN A 68 -8.34 12.14 -4.80
C ASN A 68 -8.13 13.58 -5.31
N ASN A 69 -7.24 13.79 -6.30
CA ASN A 69 -6.99 15.10 -6.88
C ASN A 69 -8.06 15.56 -7.88
N LYS A 70 -8.92 14.69 -8.42
CA LYS A 70 -10.04 15.10 -9.27
C LYS A 70 -11.11 15.93 -8.54
N ASN A 71 -11.13 15.89 -7.20
CA ASN A 71 -12.13 16.56 -6.37
C ASN A 71 -11.61 17.76 -5.56
N LYS A 72 -10.34 18.15 -5.70
CA LYS A 72 -9.76 19.34 -5.04
C LYS A 72 -9.01 20.20 -6.03
N SER A 73 -9.74 21.17 -6.62
CA SER A 73 -9.09 22.28 -7.31
C SER A 73 -8.33 23.14 -6.28
N ASN A 74 -7.12 23.59 -6.66
CA ASN A 74 -6.39 24.76 -6.16
C ASN A 74 -5.38 24.64 -5.01
N ASN A 75 -4.90 23.45 -4.59
CA ASN A 75 -3.65 23.40 -3.83
C ASN A 75 -2.85 22.12 -4.19
N LYS A 76 -2.35 22.06 -5.43
CA LYS A 76 -1.40 21.02 -5.83
C LYS A 76 -0.07 21.36 -5.18
N LYS A 77 0.21 20.79 -4.01
CA LYS A 77 1.55 20.72 -3.42
C LYS A 77 2.47 20.13 -4.47
N LEU A 78 3.41 20.94 -4.99
CA LEU A 78 4.35 20.50 -6.02
C LEU A 78 5.25 19.43 -5.40
N LYS A 79 5.14 18.20 -5.94
CA LYS A 79 6.10 17.14 -5.66
C LYS A 79 7.32 17.38 -6.55
N GLU A 80 8.46 17.62 -5.94
CA GLU A 80 9.72 17.80 -6.63
C GLU A 80 10.60 16.58 -6.39
N GLU A 81 11.09 15.93 -7.44
CA GLU A 81 12.11 14.89 -7.32
C GLU A 81 13.50 15.56 -7.35
N LYS A 82 14.28 15.34 -6.30
CA LYS A 82 15.62 15.93 -6.16
C LYS A 82 16.63 14.89 -5.69
N VAL A 83 17.89 15.14 -6.06
CA VAL A 83 19.05 14.48 -5.43
C VAL A 83 19.66 15.48 -4.46
N PHE A 84 19.77 15.08 -3.21
CA PHE A 84 20.32 15.89 -2.15
C PHE A 84 21.49 15.17 -1.45
N LYS A 85 22.62 15.82 -1.35
CA LYS A 85 23.80 15.33 -0.62
C LYS A 85 23.92 16.11 0.69
N TYR A 86 23.93 15.39 1.80
CA TYR A 86 24.09 15.94 3.14
C TYR A 86 25.59 16.10 3.48
N ASP A 87 25.92 17.02 4.39
CA ASP A 87 27.31 17.29 4.83
C ASP A 87 27.94 16.07 5.51
N ASN A 88 27.13 15.21 6.15
CA ASN A 88 27.57 13.97 6.76
C ASN A 88 27.89 12.84 5.75
N GLY A 89 27.76 13.12 4.45
CA GLY A 89 28.00 12.16 3.37
C GLY A 89 26.80 11.31 2.97
N ASP A 90 25.66 11.47 3.61
CA ASP A 90 24.43 10.80 3.22
C ASP A 90 23.91 11.34 1.88
N LEU A 91 23.18 10.51 1.14
CA LEU A 91 22.53 10.88 -0.11
C LEU A 91 21.05 10.56 -0.04
N TYR A 92 20.21 11.48 -0.50
CA TYR A 92 18.80 11.23 -0.74
C TYR A 92 18.44 11.51 -2.19
N LYS A 93 17.72 10.58 -2.81
CA LYS A 93 17.11 10.78 -4.12
C LYS A 93 15.62 10.45 -4.00
N GLY A 94 14.75 11.43 -4.21
CA GLY A 94 13.31 11.19 -4.09
C GLY A 94 12.48 12.44 -4.05
N GLU A 95 11.21 12.23 -3.68
CA GLU A 95 10.19 13.26 -3.66
C GLU A 95 10.30 14.13 -2.40
N PHE A 96 10.10 15.44 -2.59
CA PHE A 96 9.99 16.44 -1.52
C PHE A 96 8.64 17.15 -1.58
N VAL A 97 8.10 17.45 -0.42
CA VAL A 97 6.92 18.31 -0.24
C VAL A 97 7.24 19.28 0.90
N ASP A 98 7.17 20.59 0.65
CA ASP A 98 7.50 21.65 1.61
C ASP A 98 8.89 21.46 2.26
N GLY A 99 9.88 21.07 1.46
CA GLY A 99 11.26 20.88 1.93
C GLY A 99 11.51 19.62 2.74
N LYS A 100 10.49 18.77 2.96
CA LYS A 100 10.61 17.49 3.67
C LYS A 100 10.53 16.32 2.70
N LYS A 101 11.28 15.24 3.00
CA LYS A 101 11.14 13.96 2.28
C LYS A 101 9.71 13.46 2.44
N ASN A 102 9.00 13.27 1.31
CA ASN A 102 7.60 12.86 1.31
C ASN A 102 7.26 12.20 -0.02
N GLY A 103 6.71 10.99 0.00
CA GLY A 103 6.52 10.16 -1.20
C GLY A 103 7.60 9.10 -1.33
N PHE A 104 7.94 8.68 -2.54
CA PHE A 104 8.96 7.65 -2.76
C PHE A 104 10.37 8.27 -2.78
N GLY A 105 11.34 7.56 -2.14
CA GLY A 105 12.73 7.99 -2.15
C GLY A 105 13.70 6.91 -1.73
N ILE A 106 14.94 7.12 -2.15
CA ILE A 106 16.10 6.29 -1.81
C ILE A 106 17.02 7.12 -0.93
N TYR A 107 17.37 6.60 0.23
CA TYR A 107 18.35 7.19 1.14
C TYR A 107 19.55 6.25 1.28
N ILE A 108 20.73 6.76 1.03
CA ILE A 108 21.99 6.04 1.21
C ILE A 108 22.73 6.72 2.34
N PHE A 109 22.90 5.99 3.42
CA PHE A 109 23.65 6.45 4.58
C PHE A 109 25.16 6.40 4.31
N SER A 110 25.92 7.29 4.92
CA SER A 110 27.38 7.27 4.88
C SER A 110 27.99 5.97 5.43
N SER A 111 27.23 5.28 6.30
CA SER A 111 27.51 3.92 6.80
C SER A 111 27.39 2.81 5.75
N LYS A 112 26.95 3.14 4.51
CA LYS A 112 26.61 2.22 3.39
C LYS A 112 25.30 1.45 3.55
N GLU A 113 24.53 1.75 4.57
CA GLU A 113 23.15 1.27 4.68
C GLU A 113 22.27 1.97 3.65
N LYS A 114 21.15 1.37 3.26
CA LYS A 114 20.26 1.94 2.26
C LYS A 114 18.81 1.73 2.66
N TYR A 115 18.02 2.78 2.57
CA TYR A 115 16.56 2.68 2.59
C TYR A 115 15.99 3.04 1.21
N GLU A 116 15.01 2.28 0.77
CA GLU A 116 14.32 2.45 -0.50
C GLU A 116 12.82 2.23 -0.24
N GLY A 117 12.02 3.28 -0.31
CA GLY A 117 10.61 3.17 0.06
C GLY A 117 9.93 4.51 0.25
N LEU A 118 8.79 4.46 0.94
CA LEU A 118 7.97 5.64 1.19
C LEU A 118 8.49 6.46 2.38
N TRP A 119 8.34 7.77 2.23
CA TRP A 119 8.68 8.78 3.21
C TRP A 119 7.45 9.60 3.58
N LYS A 120 7.38 10.03 4.81
CA LYS A 120 6.39 10.98 5.29
C LYS A 120 7.05 11.89 6.33
N ASP A 121 7.04 13.20 6.05
CA ASP A 121 7.60 14.22 6.94
C ASP A 121 9.00 13.86 7.45
N ASP A 122 9.94 13.57 6.50
CA ASP A 122 11.33 13.16 6.74
C ASP A 122 11.52 11.78 7.39
N LYS A 123 10.46 11.02 7.65
CA LYS A 123 10.54 9.70 8.29
C LYS A 123 10.19 8.58 7.32
N MET A 124 10.89 7.45 7.41
CA MET A 124 10.52 6.22 6.70
C MET A 124 9.08 5.85 7.12
N HIS A 125 8.22 5.58 6.13
CA HIS A 125 6.81 5.32 6.38
C HIS A 125 6.22 4.41 5.31
N GLY A 126 5.13 3.66 5.66
CA GLY A 126 4.53 2.74 4.68
C GLY A 126 5.47 1.60 4.29
N ILE A 127 5.46 1.22 3.02
CA ILE A 127 6.26 0.08 2.53
C ILE A 127 7.65 0.55 2.13
N GLY A 128 8.66 -0.24 2.54
CA GLY A 128 10.05 0.03 2.20
C GLY A 128 10.95 -1.19 2.33
N LYS A 129 12.16 -1.03 1.79
CA LYS A 129 13.26 -1.97 1.88
C LYS A 129 14.44 -1.29 2.57
N TYR A 130 14.93 -1.88 3.62
CA TYR A 130 16.14 -1.44 4.32
C TYR A 130 17.24 -2.49 4.15
N THR A 131 18.37 -2.07 3.63
CA THR A 131 19.57 -2.90 3.51
C THR A 131 20.56 -2.45 4.58
N TYR A 132 20.87 -3.34 5.49
CA TYR A 132 21.81 -3.11 6.59
C TYR A 132 23.26 -3.23 6.12
N ARG A 133 24.19 -2.70 6.91
CA ARG A 133 25.62 -2.76 6.63
C ARG A 133 26.17 -4.20 6.63
N ASP A 134 25.60 -5.09 7.44
CA ASP A 134 25.95 -6.50 7.50
C ASP A 134 25.42 -7.34 6.32
N GLY A 135 24.66 -6.73 5.42
CA GLY A 135 24.01 -7.38 4.29
C GLY A 135 22.62 -7.93 4.59
N SER A 136 22.13 -7.83 5.81
CA SER A 136 20.73 -8.15 6.14
C SER A 136 19.79 -7.24 5.35
N ILE A 137 18.62 -7.75 4.99
CA ILE A 137 17.61 -7.00 4.23
C ILE A 137 16.26 -7.13 4.92
N TYR A 138 15.71 -6.00 5.35
CA TYR A 138 14.31 -5.92 5.75
C TYR A 138 13.46 -5.38 4.59
N THR A 139 12.34 -6.03 4.34
CA THR A 139 11.32 -5.54 3.41
C THR A 139 9.96 -5.66 4.06
N GLY A 140 9.27 -4.54 4.25
CA GLY A 140 8.01 -4.54 4.99
C GLY A 140 7.50 -3.15 5.29
N GLU A 141 6.65 -3.08 6.30
CA GLU A 141 6.00 -1.85 6.72
C GLU A 141 6.88 -1.06 7.70
N PHE A 142 6.84 0.27 7.52
CA PHE A 142 7.49 1.26 8.40
C PHE A 142 6.45 2.26 8.91
N LYS A 143 6.63 2.68 10.14
CA LYS A 143 5.85 3.75 10.76
C LYS A 143 6.75 4.66 11.56
N TYR A 144 6.79 5.94 11.18
CA TYR A 144 7.60 6.98 11.84
C TYR A 144 9.10 6.64 11.98
N GLY A 145 9.66 5.93 11.01
CA GLY A 145 11.07 5.54 10.98
C GLY A 145 11.37 4.15 11.56
N LEU A 146 10.39 3.48 12.13
CA LEU A 146 10.52 2.16 12.75
C LEU A 146 9.87 1.06 11.91
N LYS A 147 10.42 -0.16 11.95
CA LYS A 147 9.73 -1.34 11.39
C LYS A 147 8.46 -1.60 12.22
N ASN A 148 7.30 -1.57 11.54
CA ASN A 148 6.02 -1.71 12.24
C ASN A 148 4.98 -2.26 11.26
N GLY A 149 4.42 -3.43 11.54
CA GLY A 149 3.52 -4.16 10.67
C GLY A 149 4.16 -5.43 10.10
N LEU A 150 3.63 -5.91 9.00
CA LEU A 150 4.12 -7.13 8.36
C LEU A 150 5.44 -6.87 7.63
N GLY A 151 6.40 -7.80 7.79
CA GLY A 151 7.70 -7.70 7.16
C GLY A 151 8.43 -9.03 7.03
N LYS A 152 9.47 -8.97 6.18
CA LYS A 152 10.43 -10.04 5.95
C LYS A 152 11.82 -9.51 6.24
N LEU A 153 12.54 -10.17 7.12
CA LEU A 153 13.96 -9.94 7.35
C LEU A 153 14.75 -11.13 6.81
N THR A 154 15.69 -10.87 5.92
CA THR A 154 16.60 -11.86 5.36
C THR A 154 17.98 -11.57 5.91
N TYR A 155 18.61 -12.54 6.55
CA TYR A 155 19.95 -12.46 7.11
C TYR A 155 21.04 -12.80 6.08
N PRO A 156 22.32 -12.45 6.31
CA PRO A 156 23.42 -12.75 5.38
C PRO A 156 23.64 -14.25 5.12
N ASN A 157 23.29 -15.11 6.07
CA ASN A 157 23.33 -16.58 5.94
C ASN A 157 22.12 -17.15 5.18
N ASN A 158 21.26 -16.28 4.58
CA ASN A 158 20.00 -16.59 3.92
C ASN A 158 18.86 -17.08 4.83
N ASP A 159 19.01 -17.03 6.14
CA ASP A 159 17.89 -17.25 7.04
C ASP A 159 16.82 -16.16 6.84
N ILE A 160 15.57 -16.56 6.98
CA ILE A 160 14.44 -15.66 6.72
C ILE A 160 13.49 -15.67 7.92
N TYR A 161 13.29 -14.50 8.49
CA TYR A 161 12.16 -14.26 9.38
C TYR A 161 11.04 -13.55 8.62
N LYS A 162 9.82 -14.06 8.75
CA LYS A 162 8.60 -13.40 8.23
C LYS A 162 7.61 -13.30 9.37
N GLY A 163 7.17 -12.10 9.67
CA GLY A 163 6.28 -11.91 10.80
C GLY A 163 5.83 -10.46 10.95
N TYR A 164 5.20 -10.21 12.08
CA TYR A 164 4.79 -8.89 12.49
C TYR A 164 5.91 -8.22 13.30
N PHE A 165 6.21 -6.99 12.98
CA PHE A 165 7.18 -6.15 13.68
C PHE A 165 6.43 -5.07 14.45
N LEU A 166 6.85 -4.79 15.65
CA LEU A 166 6.37 -3.69 16.47
C LEU A 166 7.58 -2.90 16.95
N ASP A 167 7.72 -1.67 16.45
CA ASP A 167 8.78 -0.73 16.83
C ASP A 167 10.18 -1.37 16.81
N ASN A 168 10.53 -1.95 15.64
CA ASN A 168 11.79 -2.64 15.35
C ASN A 168 11.97 -4.06 15.97
N LYS A 169 11.03 -4.52 16.77
CA LYS A 169 11.07 -5.85 17.44
C LYS A 169 10.17 -6.83 16.76
#